data_2c97be97a1aef538de8c88606d95b1e8
#
_entry.id   2c97be97a1aef538de8c88606d95b1e8
#
_cell.length_a   1.000
_cell.length_b   1.000
_cell.length_c   1.000
_cell.angle_alpha   90.00
_cell.angle_beta   90.00
_cell.angle_gamma   90.00
#
_symmetry.space_group_name_H-M   'P 1'
#
loop_
_entity.id
_entity.type
_entity.pdbx_description
1 polymer ?
#
loop_
_entity_poly.entity_id
_entity_poly.type
_entity_poly.pdbx_seq_one_letter_code
_entity_poly.pdbx_strand_id
1 'polypeptide(L)'
;MADASLLVKALRDADEDTRVQAEQALWSIWARSGDPKVDKLYATGIEQMTAGDLEGSIATFTRIIELKPGFAEAWNKRATLYFVVGELRKSLADCDEVMKRNPYHFGALAGYAQIYARLGYYQRALDYSRRALEVNPNLDAVRSNIDVLEHLLEQQRGRMI
;
A
#
# COMPACT_ATOMS: atom_id res chain seq x y z
N MET A 1 -5.92 2.16 22.21
CA MET A 1 -5.39 1.87 20.85
C MET A 1 -4.89 0.44 20.82
N ALA A 2 -5.33 -0.36 19.85
CA ALA A 2 -4.76 -1.68 19.65
C ALA A 2 -3.29 -1.53 19.23
N ASP A 3 -2.40 -2.23 19.92
CA ASP A 3 -0.99 -2.23 19.58
C ASP A 3 -0.77 -3.09 18.34
N ALA A 4 -0.64 -2.43 17.19
CA ALA A 4 -0.41 -3.10 15.91
C ALA A 4 0.88 -3.93 15.89
N SER A 5 1.83 -3.67 16.80
CA SER A 5 3.09 -4.39 16.85
C SER A 5 2.93 -5.88 17.12
N LEU A 6 1.95 -6.27 17.94
CA LEU A 6 1.65 -7.68 18.20
C LEU A 6 1.10 -8.38 16.98
N LEU A 7 0.23 -7.70 16.22
CA LEU A 7 -0.32 -8.23 14.98
C LEU A 7 0.76 -8.35 13.90
N VAL A 8 1.66 -7.38 13.81
CA VAL A 8 2.79 -7.44 12.87
C VAL A 8 3.69 -8.64 13.19
N LYS A 9 3.97 -8.91 14.46
CA LYS A 9 4.71 -10.10 14.88
C LYS A 9 3.97 -11.38 14.47
N ALA A 10 2.65 -11.41 14.64
CA ALA A 10 1.83 -12.59 14.30
C ALA A 10 1.83 -12.91 12.80
N LEU A 11 2.23 -11.97 11.92
CA LEU A 11 2.42 -12.23 10.50
C LEU A 11 3.54 -13.24 10.22
N ARG A 12 4.41 -13.53 11.21
CA ARG A 12 5.52 -14.47 11.12
C ARG A 12 5.26 -15.76 11.89
N ASP A 13 4.06 -15.94 12.42
CA ASP A 13 3.71 -17.12 13.21
C ASP A 13 3.87 -18.40 12.37
N ALA A 14 4.21 -19.50 13.03
CA ALA A 14 4.35 -20.79 12.37
C ALA A 14 3.02 -21.31 11.83
N ASP A 15 1.91 -20.95 12.48
CA ASP A 15 0.56 -21.33 12.09
C ASP A 15 0.02 -20.41 10.99
N GLU A 16 -0.36 -20.99 9.85
CA GLU A 16 -0.88 -20.25 8.71
C GLU A 16 -2.18 -19.50 9.04
N ASP A 17 -3.10 -20.14 9.77
CA ASP A 17 -4.37 -19.50 10.14
C ASP A 17 -4.12 -18.26 11.00
N THR A 18 -3.16 -18.32 11.91
CA THR A 18 -2.76 -17.18 12.75
C THR A 18 -2.23 -16.04 11.85
N ARG A 19 -1.39 -16.35 10.87
CA ARG A 19 -0.87 -15.34 9.94
C ARG A 19 -1.97 -14.66 9.14
N VAL A 20 -2.90 -15.44 8.60
CA VAL A 20 -4.05 -14.94 7.82
C VAL A 20 -4.94 -14.03 8.68
N GLN A 21 -5.25 -14.48 9.89
CA GLN A 21 -6.07 -13.69 10.82
C GLN A 21 -5.38 -12.37 11.22
N ALA A 22 -4.07 -12.40 11.42
CA ALA A 22 -3.30 -11.20 11.75
C ALA A 22 -3.34 -10.17 10.62
N GLU A 23 -3.18 -10.62 9.37
CA GLU A 23 -3.25 -9.74 8.21
C GLU A 23 -4.64 -9.11 8.06
N GLN A 24 -5.69 -9.92 8.18
CA GLN A 24 -7.07 -9.43 8.12
C GLN A 24 -7.37 -8.42 9.23
N ALA A 25 -6.87 -8.69 10.44
CA ALA A 25 -7.04 -7.79 11.58
C ALA A 25 -6.33 -6.44 11.34
N LEU A 26 -5.12 -6.45 10.79
CA LEU A 26 -4.40 -5.23 10.46
C LEU A 26 -5.16 -4.39 9.43
N TRP A 27 -5.61 -4.99 8.34
CA TRP A 27 -6.40 -4.27 7.33
C TRP A 27 -7.69 -3.70 7.93
N SER A 28 -8.36 -4.47 8.78
CA SER A 28 -9.60 -4.02 9.45
C SER A 28 -9.34 -2.81 10.36
N ILE A 29 -8.26 -2.85 11.14
CA ILE A 29 -7.87 -1.75 12.03
C ILE A 29 -7.49 -0.50 11.23
N TRP A 30 -6.70 -0.67 10.18
CA TRP A 30 -6.26 0.44 9.34
C TRP A 30 -7.41 1.11 8.59
N ALA A 31 -8.47 0.37 8.27
CA ALA A 31 -9.65 0.90 7.59
C ALA A 31 -10.61 1.69 8.49
N ARG A 32 -10.34 1.76 9.79
CA ARG A 32 -11.18 2.48 10.75
C ARG A 32 -10.61 3.86 11.04
N SER A 33 -11.40 4.88 10.80
CA SER A 33 -10.99 6.27 11.08
C SER A 33 -11.24 6.71 12.52
N GLY A 34 -12.17 6.04 13.20
CA GLY A 34 -12.67 6.46 14.51
C GLY A 34 -13.76 7.54 14.44
N ASP A 35 -14.14 7.96 13.25
CA ASP A 35 -15.19 8.94 12.99
C ASP A 35 -16.26 8.33 12.07
N PRO A 36 -17.51 8.14 12.54
CA PRO A 36 -18.56 7.52 11.73
C PRO A 36 -18.84 8.22 10.40
N LYS A 37 -18.70 9.54 10.34
CA LYS A 37 -18.89 10.31 9.10
C LYS A 37 -17.79 9.98 8.08
N VAL A 38 -16.56 9.92 8.53
CA VAL A 38 -15.41 9.56 7.69
C VAL A 38 -15.51 8.11 7.24
N ASP A 39 -15.90 7.20 8.12
CA ASP A 39 -16.09 5.79 7.77
C ASP A 39 -17.16 5.61 6.68
N LYS A 40 -18.21 6.42 6.73
CA LYS A 40 -19.28 6.43 5.69
C LYS A 40 -18.74 6.94 4.35
N LEU A 41 -17.95 8.02 4.37
CA LEU A 41 -17.29 8.53 3.16
C LEU A 41 -16.30 7.50 2.60
N TYR A 42 -15.58 6.82 3.47
CA TYR A 42 -14.65 5.76 3.07
C TYR A 42 -15.39 4.65 2.32
N ALA A 43 -16.52 4.19 2.84
CA ALA A 43 -17.36 3.21 2.16
C ALA A 43 -17.81 3.70 0.78
N THR A 44 -18.22 4.96 0.66
CA THR A 44 -18.57 5.59 -0.62
C THR A 44 -17.40 5.57 -1.59
N GLY A 45 -16.20 5.94 -1.13
CA GLY A 45 -14.99 5.92 -1.96
C GLY A 45 -14.67 4.52 -2.48
N ILE A 46 -14.81 3.51 -1.64
CA ILE A 46 -14.61 2.10 -2.03
C ILE A 46 -15.65 1.66 -3.08
N GLU A 47 -16.91 2.01 -2.90
CA GLU A 47 -17.98 1.71 -3.88
C GLU A 47 -17.68 2.35 -5.23
N GLN A 48 -17.25 3.62 -5.24
CA GLN A 48 -16.87 4.33 -6.45
C GLN A 48 -15.70 3.65 -7.15
N MET A 49 -14.67 3.26 -6.38
CA MET A 49 -13.51 2.54 -6.90
C MET A 49 -13.93 1.23 -7.56
N THR A 50 -14.75 0.44 -6.90
CA THR A 50 -15.25 -0.85 -7.39
C THR A 50 -16.10 -0.68 -8.65
N ALA A 51 -16.87 0.40 -8.73
CA ALA A 51 -17.71 0.70 -9.89
C ALA A 51 -16.91 1.30 -11.07
N GLY A 52 -15.61 1.57 -10.89
CA GLY A 52 -14.80 2.17 -11.94
C GLY A 52 -14.88 3.68 -12.03
N ASP A 53 -15.59 4.34 -11.13
CA ASP A 53 -15.62 5.80 -11.00
C ASP A 53 -14.37 6.28 -10.28
N LEU A 54 -13.24 6.29 -10.98
CA LEU A 54 -11.93 6.60 -10.38
C LEU A 54 -11.83 8.08 -9.99
N GLU A 55 -12.33 8.99 -10.81
CA GLU A 55 -12.35 10.43 -10.49
C GLU A 55 -13.21 10.71 -9.25
N GLY A 56 -14.39 10.14 -9.18
CA GLY A 56 -15.27 10.27 -8.02
C GLY A 56 -14.62 9.72 -6.76
N SER A 57 -13.97 8.57 -6.86
CA SER A 57 -13.26 7.95 -5.74
C SER A 57 -12.11 8.83 -5.25
N ILE A 58 -11.29 9.36 -6.17
CA ILE A 58 -10.19 10.27 -5.81
C ILE A 58 -10.74 11.50 -5.08
N ALA A 59 -11.84 12.09 -5.56
CA ALA A 59 -12.47 13.24 -4.91
C ALA A 59 -12.95 12.89 -3.50
N THR A 60 -13.56 11.72 -3.33
CA THR A 60 -14.04 11.25 -2.01
C THR A 60 -12.89 11.06 -1.04
N PHE A 61 -11.80 10.38 -1.44
CA PHE A 61 -10.64 10.21 -0.56
C PHE A 61 -9.92 11.53 -0.29
N THR A 62 -9.89 12.44 -1.24
CA THR A 62 -9.38 13.80 -1.03
C THR A 62 -10.18 14.51 0.06
N ARG A 63 -11.50 14.39 0.01
CA ARG A 63 -12.39 14.98 1.04
C ARG A 63 -12.11 14.38 2.41
N ILE A 64 -11.91 13.06 2.49
CA ILE A 64 -11.56 12.40 3.75
C ILE A 64 -10.24 12.94 4.30
N ILE A 65 -9.23 13.10 3.44
CA ILE A 65 -7.92 13.64 3.84
C ILE A 65 -8.05 15.06 4.40
N GLU A 66 -8.88 15.89 3.79
CA GLU A 66 -9.17 17.24 4.30
C GLU A 66 -9.82 17.20 5.68
N LEU A 67 -10.77 16.30 5.89
CA LEU A 67 -11.50 16.16 7.16
C LEU A 67 -10.67 15.50 8.25
N LYS A 68 -9.85 14.52 7.89
CA LYS A 68 -9.06 13.74 8.85
C LYS A 68 -7.70 13.39 8.26
N PRO A 69 -6.76 14.34 8.22
CA PRO A 69 -5.46 14.13 7.58
C PRO A 69 -4.60 13.03 8.26
N GLY A 70 -4.93 12.64 9.51
CA GLY A 70 -4.24 11.56 10.22
C GLY A 70 -4.68 10.15 9.81
N PHE A 71 -5.73 10.02 9.02
CA PHE A 71 -6.25 8.72 8.60
C PHE A 71 -5.43 8.16 7.42
N ALA A 72 -4.41 7.36 7.74
CA ALA A 72 -3.43 6.86 6.79
C ALA A 72 -4.06 6.12 5.60
N GLU A 73 -5.10 5.33 5.83
CA GLU A 73 -5.71 4.50 4.79
C GLU A 73 -6.35 5.31 3.66
N ALA A 74 -6.83 6.52 3.94
CA ALA A 74 -7.35 7.41 2.91
C ALA A 74 -6.25 7.81 1.92
N TRP A 75 -5.06 8.13 2.43
CA TRP A 75 -3.89 8.41 1.59
C TRP A 75 -3.50 7.17 0.78
N ASN A 76 -3.54 5.99 1.39
CA ASN A 76 -3.21 4.74 0.69
C ASN A 76 -4.18 4.44 -0.46
N LYS A 77 -5.47 4.61 -0.24
CA LYS A 77 -6.48 4.41 -1.29
C LYS A 77 -6.31 5.40 -2.43
N ARG A 78 -6.05 6.66 -2.11
CA ARG A 78 -5.80 7.66 -3.15
C ARG A 78 -4.51 7.38 -3.92
N ALA A 79 -3.46 6.90 -3.24
CA ALA A 79 -2.22 6.47 -3.90
C ALA A 79 -2.50 5.36 -4.92
N THR A 80 -3.29 4.37 -4.56
CA THR A 80 -3.70 3.29 -5.46
C THR A 80 -4.44 3.82 -6.68
N LEU A 81 -5.36 4.74 -6.48
CA LEU A 81 -6.12 5.38 -7.56
C LEU A 81 -5.22 6.19 -8.48
N TYR A 82 -4.33 6.99 -7.93
CA TYR A 82 -3.35 7.74 -8.72
C TYR A 82 -2.46 6.82 -9.55
N PHE A 83 -2.06 5.69 -9.00
CA PHE A 83 -1.29 4.69 -9.74
C PHE A 83 -2.09 4.16 -10.94
N VAL A 84 -3.36 3.81 -10.73
CA VAL A 84 -4.23 3.28 -11.79
C VAL A 84 -4.42 4.28 -12.93
N VAL A 85 -4.59 5.56 -12.60
CA VAL A 85 -4.76 6.60 -13.62
C VAL A 85 -3.43 7.13 -14.20
N GLY A 86 -2.29 6.61 -13.76
CA GLY A 86 -0.99 6.97 -14.29
C GLY A 86 -0.35 8.20 -13.67
N GLU A 87 -0.92 8.76 -12.61
CA GLU A 87 -0.38 9.89 -11.86
C GLU A 87 0.67 9.41 -10.85
N LEU A 88 1.81 8.94 -11.35
CA LEU A 88 2.78 8.20 -10.54
C LEU A 88 3.44 9.06 -9.47
N ARG A 89 3.72 10.34 -9.75
CA ARG A 89 4.33 11.25 -8.75
C ARG A 89 3.37 11.55 -7.60
N LYS A 90 2.09 11.73 -7.91
CA LYS A 90 1.05 11.92 -6.89
C LYS A 90 0.88 10.66 -6.05
N SER A 91 0.96 9.50 -6.69
CA SER A 91 0.92 8.21 -6.00
C SER A 91 2.08 8.07 -5.01
N LEU A 92 3.31 8.40 -5.43
CA LEU A 92 4.48 8.39 -4.53
C LEU A 92 4.30 9.34 -3.35
N ALA A 93 3.83 10.56 -3.60
CA ALA A 93 3.60 11.53 -2.54
C ALA A 93 2.61 11.03 -1.49
N ASP A 94 1.54 10.36 -1.94
CA ASP A 94 0.55 9.78 -1.02
C ASP A 94 1.12 8.57 -0.26
N CYS A 95 1.93 7.74 -0.90
CA CYS A 95 2.66 6.66 -0.19
C CYS A 95 3.56 7.23 0.92
N ASP A 96 4.25 8.34 0.66
CA ASP A 96 5.07 9.02 1.66
C ASP A 96 4.22 9.44 2.87
N GLU A 97 3.03 9.96 2.63
CA GLU A 97 2.12 10.36 3.69
C GLU A 97 1.61 9.16 4.49
N VAL A 98 1.35 8.03 3.84
CA VAL A 98 1.00 6.79 4.53
C VAL A 98 2.10 6.38 5.49
N MET A 99 3.36 6.33 5.03
CA MET A 99 4.49 5.85 5.83
C MET A 99 4.79 6.76 7.02
N LYS A 100 4.57 8.06 6.89
CA LYS A 100 4.69 8.99 8.03
C LYS A 100 3.71 8.65 9.16
N ARG A 101 2.52 8.16 8.82
CA ARG A 101 1.44 7.88 9.76
C ARG A 101 1.42 6.43 10.23
N ASN A 102 1.87 5.51 9.38
CA ASN A 102 1.84 4.08 9.66
C ASN A 102 3.08 3.39 9.06
N PRO A 103 4.18 3.29 9.83
CA PRO A 103 5.42 2.68 9.34
C PRO A 103 5.30 1.18 9.03
N TYR A 104 4.25 0.51 9.49
CA TYR A 104 4.01 -0.91 9.23
C TYR A 104 3.14 -1.16 8.01
N HIS A 105 2.77 -0.12 7.27
CA HIS A 105 1.83 -0.27 6.16
C HIS A 105 2.48 -0.97 4.97
N PHE A 106 2.43 -2.28 4.95
CA PHE A 106 3.04 -3.08 3.89
C PHE A 106 2.36 -2.87 2.52
N GLY A 107 1.09 -2.47 2.50
CA GLY A 107 0.41 -2.09 1.26
C GLY A 107 1.06 -0.89 0.57
N ALA A 108 1.43 0.14 1.34
CA ALA A 108 2.14 1.30 0.80
C ALA A 108 3.56 0.94 0.35
N LEU A 109 4.26 0.09 1.10
CA LEU A 109 5.59 -0.39 0.71
C LEU A 109 5.54 -1.16 -0.62
N ALA A 110 4.55 -2.04 -0.79
CA ALA A 110 4.31 -2.73 -2.05
C ALA A 110 3.93 -1.75 -3.17
N GLY A 111 3.19 -0.69 -2.83
CA GLY A 111 2.82 0.38 -3.74
C GLY A 111 4.04 1.12 -4.31
N TYR A 112 4.99 1.49 -3.47
CA TYR A 112 6.27 2.07 -3.93
C TYR A 112 6.95 1.16 -4.94
N ALA A 113 7.02 -0.14 -4.65
CA ALA A 113 7.68 -1.09 -5.54
C ALA A 113 7.03 -1.11 -6.92
N GLN A 114 5.70 -1.09 -6.99
CA GLN A 114 4.96 -1.06 -8.25
C GLN A 114 5.22 0.24 -9.01
N ILE A 115 5.22 1.38 -8.32
CA ILE A 115 5.45 2.69 -8.93
C ILE A 115 6.86 2.77 -9.50
N TYR A 116 7.86 2.41 -8.72
CA TYR A 116 9.25 2.47 -9.17
C TYR A 116 9.54 1.47 -10.29
N ALA A 117 8.91 0.30 -10.27
CA ALA A 117 9.00 -0.66 -11.38
C ALA A 117 8.47 -0.06 -12.68
N ARG A 118 7.32 0.61 -12.61
CA ARG A 118 6.72 1.27 -13.79
C ARG A 118 7.59 2.42 -14.32
N LEU A 119 8.29 3.11 -13.42
CA LEU A 119 9.22 4.18 -13.79
C LEU A 119 10.57 3.66 -14.30
N GLY A 120 10.82 2.36 -14.23
CA GLY A 120 12.10 1.75 -14.64
C GLY A 120 13.20 1.81 -13.59
N TYR A 121 12.89 2.24 -12.37
CA TYR A 121 13.85 2.30 -11.25
C TYR A 121 13.84 0.95 -10.50
N TYR A 122 14.38 -0.08 -11.14
CA TYR A 122 14.24 -1.46 -10.66
C TYR A 122 14.95 -1.73 -9.35
N GLN A 123 16.09 -1.06 -9.08
CA GLN A 123 16.77 -1.22 -7.81
C GLN A 123 15.91 -0.68 -6.65
N ARG A 124 15.30 0.50 -6.82
CA ARG A 124 14.39 1.04 -5.81
C ARG A 124 13.16 0.16 -5.62
N ALA A 125 12.63 -0.37 -6.71
CA ALA A 125 11.50 -1.30 -6.65
C ALA A 125 11.85 -2.55 -5.83
N LEU A 126 13.06 -3.10 -6.03
CA LEU A 126 13.57 -4.23 -5.24
C LEU A 126 13.70 -3.89 -3.76
N ASP A 127 14.28 -2.74 -3.44
CA ASP A 127 14.48 -2.31 -2.06
C ASP A 127 13.15 -2.19 -1.31
N TYR A 128 12.13 -1.60 -1.94
CA TYR A 128 10.81 -1.48 -1.34
C TYR A 128 10.08 -2.83 -1.26
N SER A 129 10.24 -3.69 -2.26
CA SER A 129 9.69 -5.05 -2.22
C SER A 129 10.23 -5.84 -1.02
N ARG A 130 11.54 -5.76 -0.78
CA ARG A 130 12.18 -6.41 0.37
C ARG A 130 11.71 -5.82 1.69
N ARG A 131 11.56 -4.50 1.77
CA ARG A 131 11.00 -3.84 2.96
C ARG A 131 9.56 -4.28 3.24
N ALA A 132 8.74 -4.40 2.19
CA ALA A 132 7.38 -4.90 2.34
C ALA A 132 7.37 -6.32 2.94
N LEU A 133 8.25 -7.21 2.45
CA LEU A 133 8.38 -8.57 2.96
C LEU A 133 8.97 -8.63 4.38
N GLU A 134 9.78 -7.67 4.78
CA GLU A 134 10.26 -7.56 6.16
C GLU A 134 9.09 -7.32 7.12
N VAL A 135 8.10 -6.52 6.72
CA VAL A 135 6.91 -6.28 7.53
C VAL A 135 5.93 -7.45 7.42
N ASN A 136 5.64 -7.89 6.21
CA ASN A 136 4.69 -8.98 5.95
C ASN A 136 5.30 -10.01 4.99
N PRO A 137 5.87 -11.10 5.52
CA PRO A 137 6.49 -12.14 4.68
C PRO A 137 5.50 -12.96 3.85
N ASN A 138 4.20 -12.76 4.03
CA ASN A 138 3.14 -13.52 3.35
C ASN A 138 2.69 -12.91 2.02
N LEU A 139 3.34 -11.85 1.57
CA LEU A 139 3.02 -11.16 0.30
C LEU A 139 3.61 -11.94 -0.89
N ASP A 140 2.91 -12.98 -1.33
CA ASP A 140 3.39 -13.89 -2.37
C ASP A 140 3.61 -13.19 -3.72
N ALA A 141 2.72 -12.27 -4.09
CA ALA A 141 2.86 -11.49 -5.31
C ALA A 141 4.12 -10.62 -5.29
N VAL A 142 4.44 -10.01 -4.15
CA VAL A 142 5.66 -9.21 -3.98
C VAL A 142 6.89 -10.11 -4.14
N ARG A 143 6.87 -11.29 -3.52
CA ARG A 143 7.98 -12.25 -3.61
C ARG A 143 8.21 -12.68 -5.05
N SER A 144 7.15 -13.00 -5.79
CA SER A 144 7.25 -13.39 -7.20
C SER A 144 7.80 -12.26 -8.06
N ASN A 145 7.43 -11.02 -7.77
CA ASN A 145 7.90 -9.85 -8.51
C ASN A 145 9.37 -9.55 -8.28
N ILE A 146 9.95 -9.96 -7.16
CA ILE A 146 11.39 -9.78 -6.90
C ILE A 146 12.23 -10.45 -7.98
N ASP A 147 11.90 -11.69 -8.34
CA ASP A 147 12.62 -12.43 -9.39
C ASP A 147 12.54 -11.71 -10.73
N VAL A 148 11.37 -11.20 -11.07
CA VAL A 148 11.16 -10.42 -12.31
C VAL A 148 11.99 -9.13 -12.29
N LEU A 149 11.98 -8.41 -11.16
CA LEU A 149 12.73 -7.17 -11.01
C LEU A 149 14.23 -7.38 -11.08
N GLU A 150 14.74 -8.45 -10.48
CA GLU A 150 16.17 -8.81 -10.57
C GLU A 150 16.58 -9.07 -12.00
N HIS A 151 15.76 -9.81 -12.76
CA HIS A 151 16.00 -10.07 -14.17
C HIS A 151 16.00 -8.78 -15.00
N LEU A 152 15.00 -7.91 -14.79
CA LEU A 152 14.93 -6.61 -15.48
C LEU A 152 16.12 -5.71 -15.15
N LEU A 153 16.58 -5.73 -13.92
CA LEU A 153 17.75 -4.97 -13.48
C LEU A 153 19.02 -5.46 -14.16
N GLU A 154 19.22 -6.78 -14.28
CA GLU A 154 20.35 -7.36 -15.00
C GLU A 154 20.33 -6.96 -16.47
N GLN A 155 19.17 -7.03 -17.13
CA GLN A 155 19.01 -6.60 -18.52
C GLN A 155 19.37 -5.11 -18.69
N GLN A 156 18.91 -4.28 -17.76
CA GLN A 156 19.19 -2.84 -17.78
C GLN A 156 20.69 -2.55 -17.64
N ARG A 157 21.38 -3.26 -16.74
CA ARG A 157 22.84 -3.17 -16.56
C ARG A 157 23.60 -3.67 -17.78
N GLY A 158 23.14 -4.75 -18.41
CA GLY A 158 23.74 -5.29 -19.62
C GLY A 158 23.72 -4.33 -20.79
N ARG A 159 22.68 -3.49 -20.89
CA ARG A 159 22.57 -2.46 -21.95
C ARG A 159 23.50 -1.28 -21.75
N MET A 160 24.06 -1.12 -20.56
CA MET A 160 24.97 0.00 -20.22
C MET A 160 26.44 -0.31 -20.51
N ILE A 161 26.77 -1.52 -20.98
CA ILE A 161 28.13 -1.96 -21.31
C ILE A 161 28.45 -1.65 -22.77
#